data_4fdb9fa44b3613597c17494dd54801b6
#
_entry.id   4fdb9fa44b3613597c17494dd54801b6
#
_cell.length_a   1.000
_cell.length_b   1.000
_cell.length_c   1.000
_cell.angle_alpha   90.00
_cell.angle_beta   90.00
_cell.angle_gamma   90.00
#
_symmetry.space_group_name_H-M   'P 1'
#
loop_
_entity.id
_entity.type
_entity.pdbx_description
1 polymer ?
#
loop_
_entity_poly.entity_id
_entity_poly.type
_entity_poly.pdbx_seq_one_letter_code
_entity_poly.pdbx_strand_id
1 'polypeptide(L)'
;MNELKTFENIVYERPDFDKVKAFYGELNARLQVAKTYEEVKRCILDEEEFSSHINTMATVAEIRHTVDTSDEFYEKESEYINQSFPEAMPYMQAFNMALLASPL
;
A
#
# COMPACT_ATOMS: atom_id res chain seq x y z
N MET A 1 -11.57 21.67 2.18
CA MET A 1 -12.58 21.74 1.11
C MET A 1 -12.10 21.09 -0.16
N ASN A 2 -10.93 21.47 -0.64
CA ASN A 2 -10.39 20.89 -1.86
C ASN A 2 -10.08 19.40 -1.72
N GLU A 3 -9.75 18.95 -0.52
CA GLU A 3 -9.46 17.55 -0.26
C GLU A 3 -10.69 16.67 -0.51
N LEU A 4 -11.88 17.10 -0.09
CA LEU A 4 -13.11 16.36 -0.32
C LEU A 4 -13.42 16.25 -1.81
N LYS A 5 -13.21 17.33 -2.57
CA LYS A 5 -13.40 17.31 -4.01
C LYS A 5 -12.39 16.39 -4.68
N THR A 6 -11.16 16.36 -4.17
CA THR A 6 -10.13 15.46 -4.68
C THR A 6 -10.54 14.00 -4.49
N PHE A 7 -11.04 13.65 -3.30
CA PHE A 7 -11.51 12.29 -3.03
C PHE A 7 -12.73 11.92 -3.86
N GLU A 8 -13.62 12.86 -4.12
CA GLU A 8 -14.79 12.62 -4.98
C GLU A 8 -14.41 12.30 -6.42
N ASN A 9 -13.31 12.89 -6.89
CA ASN A 9 -12.85 12.72 -8.26
C ASN A 9 -11.92 11.54 -8.46
N ILE A 10 -11.43 10.93 -7.39
CA ILE A 10 -10.53 9.77 -7.47
C ILE A 10 -11.33 8.56 -7.93
N VAL A 11 -10.83 7.89 -8.97
CA VAL A 11 -11.37 6.61 -9.41
C VAL A 11 -10.87 5.53 -8.45
N TYR A 12 -11.79 4.86 -7.77
CA TYR A 12 -11.44 3.81 -6.84
C TYR A 12 -11.04 2.53 -7.59
N GLU A 13 -9.89 1.98 -7.22
CA GLU A 13 -9.45 0.67 -7.66
C GLU A 13 -9.20 -0.20 -6.43
N ARG A 14 -9.81 -1.39 -6.41
CA ARG A 14 -9.60 -2.32 -5.29
C ARG A 14 -8.11 -2.66 -5.18
N PRO A 15 -7.49 -2.45 -4.01
CA PRO A 15 -6.12 -2.92 -3.83
C PRO A 15 -6.04 -4.43 -3.98
N ASP A 16 -5.12 -4.90 -4.83
CA ASP A 16 -4.89 -6.34 -5.00
C ASP A 16 -3.77 -6.75 -4.05
N PHE A 17 -4.14 -7.37 -2.94
CA PHE A 17 -3.18 -7.71 -1.89
C PHE A 17 -2.23 -8.85 -2.28
N ASP A 18 -2.59 -9.66 -3.28
CA ASP A 18 -1.63 -10.61 -3.84
C ASP A 18 -0.51 -9.88 -4.56
N LYS A 19 -0.84 -8.80 -5.27
CA LYS A 19 0.16 -7.93 -5.89
C LYS A 19 0.99 -7.18 -4.85
N VAL A 20 0.37 -6.79 -3.74
CA VAL A 20 1.07 -6.14 -2.63
C VAL A 20 2.16 -7.07 -2.09
N LYS A 21 1.81 -8.32 -1.83
CA LYS A 21 2.76 -9.32 -1.34
C LYS A 21 3.89 -9.55 -2.34
N ALA A 22 3.55 -9.70 -3.62
CA ALA A 22 4.55 -9.90 -4.68
C ALA A 22 5.48 -8.70 -4.81
N PHE A 23 4.93 -7.49 -4.71
CA PHE A 23 5.71 -6.27 -4.80
C PHE A 23 6.75 -6.18 -3.68
N TYR A 24 6.34 -6.41 -2.44
CA TYR A 24 7.26 -6.38 -1.31
C TYR A 24 8.29 -7.49 -1.37
N GLY A 25 7.91 -8.68 -1.86
CA GLY A 25 8.86 -9.77 -2.07
C GLY A 25 9.93 -9.38 -3.08
N GLU A 26 9.54 -8.74 -4.17
CA GLU A 26 10.48 -8.25 -5.18
C GLU A 26 11.39 -7.16 -4.63
N LEU A 27 10.83 -6.22 -3.86
CA LEU A 27 11.63 -5.18 -3.21
C LEU A 27 12.67 -5.77 -2.26
N ASN A 28 12.27 -6.76 -1.47
CA ASN A 28 13.20 -7.43 -0.55
C ASN A 28 14.35 -8.10 -1.32
N ALA A 29 14.05 -8.74 -2.45
CA ALA A 29 15.08 -9.35 -3.27
C ALA A 29 16.03 -8.29 -3.86
N ARG A 30 15.48 -7.17 -4.34
CA ARG A 30 16.29 -6.06 -4.84
C ARG A 30 17.20 -5.49 -3.78
N LEU A 31 16.66 -5.34 -2.57
CA LEU A 31 17.41 -4.77 -1.45
C LEU A 31 18.57 -5.68 -1.03
N GLN A 32 18.36 -7.00 -1.07
CA GLN A 32 19.41 -7.96 -0.72
C GLN A 32 20.59 -7.95 -1.70
N VAL A 33 20.35 -7.62 -2.96
CA VAL A 33 21.41 -7.57 -3.97
C VAL A 33 21.91 -6.16 -4.23
N ALA A 34 21.37 -5.16 -3.56
CA ALA A 34 21.77 -3.77 -3.72
C ALA A 34 23.23 -3.59 -3.25
N LYS A 35 24.02 -2.93 -4.07
CA LYS A 35 25.44 -2.71 -3.80
C LYS A 35 25.78 -1.24 -3.58
N THR A 36 24.85 -0.33 -3.89
CA THR A 36 25.06 1.09 -3.78
C THR A 36 23.93 1.75 -3.01
N TYR A 37 24.22 2.90 -2.43
CA TYR A 37 23.20 3.72 -1.77
C TYR A 37 22.08 4.10 -2.73
N GLU A 38 22.42 4.38 -3.99
CA GLU A 38 21.44 4.75 -5.00
C GLU A 38 20.44 3.65 -5.25
N GLU A 39 20.87 2.39 -5.25
CA GLU A 39 19.98 1.25 -5.42
C GLU A 39 19.04 1.09 -4.24
N VAL A 40 19.53 1.27 -3.02
CA VAL A 40 18.72 1.24 -1.81
C VAL A 40 17.70 2.37 -1.81
N LYS A 41 18.13 3.57 -2.17
CA LYS A 41 17.27 4.75 -2.27
C LYS A 41 16.14 4.51 -3.26
N ARG A 42 16.44 3.88 -4.39
CA ARG A 42 15.42 3.57 -5.41
C ARG A 42 14.35 2.62 -4.85
N CYS A 43 14.75 1.63 -4.06
CA CYS A 43 13.81 0.74 -3.41
C CYS A 43 12.90 1.50 -2.46
N ILE A 44 13.45 2.42 -1.68
CA ILE A 44 12.66 3.23 -0.74
C ILE A 44 11.65 4.09 -1.49
N LEU A 45 12.06 4.74 -2.58
CA LEU A 45 11.17 5.60 -3.37
C LEU A 45 10.05 4.79 -4.02
N ASP A 46 10.37 3.63 -4.56
CA ASP A 46 9.38 2.76 -5.18
C ASP A 46 8.38 2.26 -4.14
N GLU A 47 8.84 1.93 -2.94
CA GLU A 47 7.97 1.50 -1.84
C GLU A 47 7.04 2.64 -1.41
N GLU A 48 7.56 3.85 -1.25
CA GLU A 48 6.75 5.00 -0.85
C GLU A 48 5.65 5.29 -1.86
N GLU A 49 5.97 5.24 -3.15
CA GLU A 49 5.00 5.48 -4.21
C GLU A 49 3.91 4.40 -4.19
N PHE A 50 4.31 3.14 -4.08
CA PHE A 50 3.37 2.03 -4.08
C PHE A 50 2.46 2.05 -2.84
N SER A 51 3.04 2.19 -1.65
CA SER A 51 2.27 2.19 -0.41
C SER A 51 1.34 3.40 -0.32
N SER A 52 1.77 4.56 -0.83
CA SER A 52 0.93 5.74 -0.91
C SER A 52 -0.31 5.49 -1.75
N HIS A 53 -0.15 4.83 -2.91
CA HIS A 53 -1.28 4.49 -3.77
C HIS A 53 -2.26 3.54 -3.06
N ILE A 54 -1.74 2.49 -2.43
CA ILE A 54 -2.57 1.51 -1.72
C ILE A 54 -3.31 2.19 -0.56
N ASN A 55 -2.62 3.03 0.21
CA ASN A 55 -3.24 3.75 1.32
C ASN A 55 -4.31 4.73 0.83
N THR A 56 -4.08 5.37 -0.32
CA THR A 56 -5.07 6.27 -0.92
C THR A 56 -6.34 5.49 -1.29
N MET A 57 -6.20 4.35 -1.92
CA MET A 57 -7.35 3.52 -2.29
C MET A 57 -8.12 3.04 -1.05
N ALA A 58 -7.40 2.59 -0.02
CA ALA A 58 -8.02 2.18 1.24
C ALA A 58 -8.77 3.34 1.90
N THR A 59 -8.18 4.53 1.89
CA THR A 59 -8.79 5.73 2.46
C THR A 59 -10.04 6.14 1.68
N VAL A 60 -10.00 6.08 0.36
CA VAL A 60 -11.16 6.39 -0.49
C VAL A 60 -12.32 5.45 -0.16
N ALA A 61 -12.05 4.15 -0.06
CA ALA A 61 -13.08 3.17 0.29
C ALA A 61 -13.71 3.46 1.65
N GLU A 62 -12.87 3.77 2.64
CA GLU A 62 -13.32 4.06 4.00
C GLU A 62 -14.18 5.33 4.04
N ILE A 63 -13.73 6.40 3.38
CA ILE A 63 -14.47 7.66 3.33
C ILE A 63 -15.83 7.46 2.67
N ARG A 64 -15.87 6.78 1.53
CA ARG A 64 -17.12 6.55 0.82
C ARG A 64 -18.07 5.67 1.58
N HIS A 65 -17.56 4.67 2.30
CA HIS A 65 -18.36 3.85 3.18
C HIS A 65 -18.95 4.67 4.34
N THR A 66 -18.16 5.59 4.89
CA THR A 66 -18.59 6.45 5.99
C THR A 66 -19.67 7.45 5.54
N VAL A 67 -19.53 7.99 4.33
CA VAL A 67 -20.48 8.96 3.77
C VAL A 67 -21.81 8.31 3.43
N ASP A 68 -21.76 7.08 2.90
CA ASP A 68 -23.00 6.33 2.54
C ASP A 68 -22.90 4.91 3.09
N THR A 69 -23.36 4.75 4.32
CA THR A 69 -23.34 3.46 5.01
C THR A 69 -24.28 2.43 4.42
N SER A 70 -25.24 2.88 3.56
CA SER A 70 -26.16 1.98 2.89
C SER A 70 -25.60 1.37 1.61
N ASP A 71 -24.44 1.85 1.16
CA ASP A 71 -23.77 1.35 -0.04
C ASP A 71 -23.03 0.04 0.28
N GLU A 72 -23.58 -1.07 -0.17
CA GLU A 72 -23.00 -2.38 0.07
C GLU A 72 -21.64 -2.55 -0.61
N PHE A 73 -21.40 -1.86 -1.73
CA PHE A 73 -20.14 -1.99 -2.45
C PHE A 73 -18.96 -1.58 -1.58
N TYR A 74 -19.02 -0.37 -1.00
CA TYR A 74 -17.89 0.11 -0.17
C TYR A 74 -17.84 -0.59 1.19
N GLU A 75 -18.95 -1.08 1.69
CA GLU A 75 -18.95 -1.94 2.88
C GLU A 75 -18.11 -3.18 2.64
N LYS A 76 -18.33 -3.85 1.51
CA LYS A 76 -17.56 -5.05 1.15
C LYS A 76 -16.11 -4.74 0.86
N GLU A 77 -15.83 -3.59 0.23
CA GLU A 77 -14.46 -3.17 -0.03
C GLU A 77 -13.71 -2.91 1.27
N SER A 78 -14.34 -2.23 2.22
CA SER A 78 -13.74 -1.99 3.53
C SER A 78 -13.43 -3.29 4.26
N GLU A 79 -14.36 -4.25 4.24
CA GLU A 79 -14.14 -5.58 4.84
C GLU A 79 -12.97 -6.31 4.18
N TYR A 80 -12.91 -6.31 2.85
CA TYR A 80 -11.82 -6.94 2.11
C TYR A 80 -10.48 -6.36 2.50
N ILE A 81 -10.39 -5.03 2.55
CA ILE A 81 -9.14 -4.33 2.90
C ILE A 81 -8.74 -4.67 4.34
N ASN A 82 -9.68 -4.60 5.28
CA ASN A 82 -9.41 -4.86 6.69
C ASN A 82 -8.98 -6.31 6.94
N GLN A 83 -9.48 -7.26 6.17
CA GLN A 83 -9.09 -8.65 6.27
C GLN A 83 -7.75 -8.93 5.61
N SER A 84 -7.43 -8.20 4.55
CA SER A 84 -6.25 -8.46 3.72
C SER A 84 -4.98 -7.79 4.24
N PHE A 85 -5.10 -6.62 4.88
CA PHE A 85 -3.94 -5.91 5.42
C PHE A 85 -3.11 -6.77 6.38
N PRO A 86 -3.72 -7.45 7.37
CA PRO A 86 -2.92 -8.29 8.28
C PRO A 86 -2.13 -9.37 7.57
N GLU A 87 -2.64 -9.90 6.46
CA GLU A 87 -1.93 -10.92 5.68
C GLU A 87 -0.72 -10.33 4.95
N ALA A 88 -0.79 -9.06 4.55
CA ALA A 88 0.31 -8.38 3.86
C ALA A 88 1.34 -7.80 4.84
N MET A 89 0.98 -7.58 6.10
CA MET A 89 1.84 -6.94 7.08
C MET A 89 3.22 -7.61 7.24
N PRO A 90 3.32 -8.96 7.28
CA PRO A 90 4.65 -9.58 7.40
C PRO A 90 5.59 -9.22 6.26
N TYR A 91 5.06 -9.04 5.05
CA TYR A 91 5.88 -8.66 3.89
C TYR A 91 6.39 -7.23 4.02
N MET A 92 5.53 -6.32 4.50
CA MET A 92 5.91 -4.93 4.74
C MET A 92 6.95 -4.83 5.85
N GLN A 93 6.77 -5.58 6.93
CA GLN A 93 7.70 -5.63 8.05
C GLN A 93 9.04 -6.20 7.62
N ALA A 94 9.04 -7.22 6.77
CA ALA A 94 10.28 -7.81 6.25
C ALA A 94 11.09 -6.77 5.46
N PHE A 95 10.42 -5.94 4.68
CA PHE A 95 11.08 -4.86 3.95
C PHE A 95 11.73 -3.85 4.91
N ASN A 96 10.99 -3.42 5.94
CA ASN A 96 11.51 -2.48 6.94
C ASN A 96 12.71 -3.06 7.68
N MET A 97 12.65 -4.34 8.05
CA MET A 97 13.75 -5.01 8.73
C MET A 97 14.97 -5.15 7.82
N ALA A 98 14.75 -5.42 6.55
CA ALA A 98 15.84 -5.50 5.57
C ALA A 98 16.53 -4.15 5.39
N LEU A 99 15.77 -3.05 5.41
CA LEU A 99 16.34 -1.70 5.37
C LEU A 99 17.22 -1.41 6.57
N LEU A 100 16.74 -1.76 7.77
CA LEU A 100 17.50 -1.54 9.00
C LEU A 100 18.77 -2.38 9.05
N ALA A 101 18.76 -3.55 8.44
CA ALA A 101 19.91 -4.44 8.39
C ALA A 101 20.89 -4.10 7.26
N SER A 102 20.50 -3.23 6.34
CA SER A 102 21.35 -2.86 5.19
C SER A 102 22.59 -2.10 5.66
N PRO A 103 23.78 -2.49 5.19
CA PRO A 103 25.03 -1.76 5.52
C PRO A 103 25.16 -0.44 4.76
N LEU A 104 24.27 -0.21 3.81
CA LEU A 104 24.24 1.00 3.00
C LEU A 104 23.24 2.05 3.58
#